data_ae6e6554b711d27bf9517ba0617e3df4
#
_entry.id   ae6e6554b711d27bf9517ba0617e3df4
#
_cell.length_a   1.000
_cell.length_b   1.000
_cell.length_c   1.000
_cell.angle_alpha   90.00
_cell.angle_beta   90.00
_cell.angle_gamma   90.00
#
_symmetry.space_group_name_H-M   'P 1'
#
loop_
_entity.id
_entity.type
_entity.pdbx_description
1 polymer ?
#
loop_
_entity_poly.entity_id
_entity_poly.type
_entity_poly.pdbx_seq_one_letter_code
_entity_poly.pdbx_strand_id
1 'polypeptide(L)'
;MQLVAYGAQDIYLTGNPQITFFKVVYRRHTNFSMECIQQTVAGTSTLSTGTTSGDVTISRNGDLVSGVYVTSAKAGITDGSSLIASVDLEIGGQLIDRHFKEWNQVWQELTTPAAKQDGLKYMQNSFTHGHTQTGQINSIGMVQIPLYFWFCRNPGLALPLIALQYHEVKLKFTWGTSTEAGAAADCKVWADYIYLDTDERRRFAQVSHEYLIEQLQKDSFGSATTVNLNFNHPVKELIWTSAATNVYVDAKLVLNGHDRFEPQEEEYFQLRQPYQYHTN
;
A
#
# COMPACT_ATOMS: atom_id res chain seq x y z
N MET A 1 15.16 14.02 -47.62
CA MET A 1 14.40 15.21 -48.10
C MET A 1 13.17 15.33 -47.26
N GLN A 2 13.10 16.38 -46.48
CA GLN A 2 11.94 16.64 -45.63
C GLN A 2 10.97 17.51 -46.44
N LEU A 3 9.83 16.97 -46.79
CA LEU A 3 8.78 17.73 -47.46
C LEU A 3 7.98 18.45 -46.35
N VAL A 4 8.19 19.76 -46.29
CA VAL A 4 7.47 20.60 -45.34
C VAL A 4 6.49 21.45 -46.12
N ALA A 5 5.20 21.12 -46.02
CA ALA A 5 4.12 21.95 -46.51
C ALA A 5 3.43 22.59 -45.30
N TYR A 6 3.36 23.90 -45.26
CA TYR A 6 2.68 24.64 -44.21
C TYR A 6 1.35 25.21 -44.73
N GLY A 7 0.23 24.73 -44.21
CA GLY A 7 -1.05 25.38 -44.34
C GLY A 7 -1.45 26.06 -43.02
N ALA A 8 -2.47 26.92 -43.04
CA ALA A 8 -2.95 27.62 -41.87
C ALA A 8 -3.42 26.65 -40.76
N GLN A 9 -3.85 25.44 -41.11
CA GLN A 9 -4.27 24.39 -40.20
C GLN A 9 -3.10 23.57 -39.64
N ASP A 10 -1.96 23.55 -40.32
CA ASP A 10 -0.80 22.76 -39.94
C ASP A 10 -0.11 23.30 -38.70
N ILE A 11 -0.31 24.59 -38.39
CA ILE A 11 0.20 25.22 -37.17
C ILE A 11 -0.37 24.55 -35.91
N TYR A 12 -1.64 24.14 -35.94
CA TYR A 12 -2.26 23.46 -34.81
C TYR A 12 -1.72 22.04 -34.60
N LEU A 13 -1.29 21.38 -35.65
CA LEU A 13 -0.75 20.02 -35.62
C LEU A 13 0.76 19.97 -35.41
N THR A 14 1.48 20.98 -35.90
CA THR A 14 2.97 20.98 -35.88
C THR A 14 3.58 21.95 -34.88
N GLY A 15 2.86 22.98 -34.43
CA GLY A 15 3.37 24.00 -33.50
C GLY A 15 3.67 23.47 -32.12
N ASN A 16 2.80 22.64 -31.57
CA ASN A 16 2.96 22.02 -30.26
C ASN A 16 2.34 20.62 -30.21
N PRO A 17 2.83 19.67 -31.01
CA PRO A 17 2.24 18.35 -31.14
C PRO A 17 2.40 17.54 -29.86
N GLN A 18 1.31 16.95 -29.38
CA GLN A 18 1.34 15.98 -28.27
C GLN A 18 1.78 14.59 -28.74
N ILE A 19 1.39 14.23 -29.97
CA ILE A 19 1.76 12.95 -30.61
C ILE A 19 2.28 13.24 -32.00
N THR A 20 3.44 12.66 -32.34
CA THR A 20 4.05 12.79 -33.67
C THR A 20 4.88 11.55 -34.01
N PHE A 21 4.85 11.14 -35.29
CA PHE A 21 5.70 10.06 -35.80
C PHE A 21 7.14 10.48 -36.05
N PHE A 22 7.38 11.77 -36.26
CA PHE A 22 8.67 12.28 -36.76
C PHE A 22 9.44 13.09 -35.73
N LYS A 23 8.80 13.50 -34.67
CA LYS A 23 9.42 14.25 -33.58
C LYS A 23 9.35 13.46 -32.31
N VAL A 24 10.48 12.93 -31.90
CA VAL A 24 10.59 12.31 -30.57
C VAL A 24 10.63 13.42 -29.55
N VAL A 25 9.63 13.47 -28.68
CA VAL A 25 9.66 14.34 -27.52
C VAL A 25 10.58 13.69 -26.51
N TYR A 26 11.81 14.19 -26.43
CA TYR A 26 12.75 13.75 -25.40
C TYR A 26 12.24 14.25 -24.06
N ARG A 27 11.84 13.33 -23.19
CA ARG A 27 11.68 13.64 -21.77
C ARG A 27 13.07 13.81 -21.17
N ARG A 28 13.22 14.82 -20.33
CA ARG A 28 14.43 14.96 -19.54
C ARG A 28 14.56 13.74 -18.64
N HIS A 29 15.61 12.98 -18.81
CA HIS A 29 15.97 11.88 -17.93
C HIS A 29 16.83 12.42 -16.80
N THR A 30 16.49 12.10 -15.58
CA THR A 30 17.29 12.38 -14.39
C THR A 30 18.00 11.12 -13.94
N ASN A 31 19.24 11.27 -13.54
CA ASN A 31 19.98 10.17 -12.93
C ASN A 31 19.43 9.92 -11.53
N PHE A 32 19.20 8.67 -11.19
CA PHE A 32 18.79 8.24 -9.86
C PHE A 32 19.38 6.87 -9.54
N SER A 33 19.46 6.53 -8.28
CA SER A 33 19.78 5.19 -7.82
C SER A 33 18.82 4.76 -6.71
N MET A 34 18.69 3.48 -6.50
CA MET A 34 17.82 2.90 -5.48
C MET A 34 18.61 1.95 -4.59
N GLU A 35 18.32 1.97 -3.30
CA GLU A 35 18.92 1.07 -2.33
C GLU A 35 17.90 0.70 -1.26
N CYS A 36 17.92 -0.55 -0.82
CA CYS A 36 17.09 -1.05 0.28
C CYS A 36 17.94 -1.09 1.55
N ILE A 37 17.53 -0.35 2.57
CA ILE A 37 18.29 -0.21 3.82
C ILE A 37 17.45 -0.65 5.01
N GLN A 38 18.04 -1.50 5.86
CA GLN A 38 17.40 -1.92 7.11
C GLN A 38 17.30 -0.74 8.08
N GLN A 39 16.12 -0.59 8.67
CA GLN A 39 15.86 0.40 9.71
C GLN A 39 15.93 -0.23 11.09
N THR A 40 16.33 0.56 12.08
CA THR A 40 16.40 0.09 13.48
C THR A 40 15.01 0.13 14.10
N VAL A 41 14.60 -0.99 14.67
CA VAL A 41 13.36 -1.10 15.45
C VAL A 41 13.69 -0.72 16.90
N ALA A 42 13.02 0.31 17.41
CA ALA A 42 13.04 0.67 18.81
C ALA A 42 11.89 -0.03 19.54
N GLY A 43 12.16 -0.64 20.66
CA GLY A 43 11.16 -1.43 21.39
C GLY A 43 11.25 -2.92 21.06
N THR A 44 10.10 -3.60 21.01
CA THR A 44 10.05 -5.05 20.80
C THR A 44 9.96 -5.37 19.30
N SER A 45 10.84 -6.24 18.83
CA SER A 45 10.84 -6.78 17.46
C SER A 45 10.34 -8.22 17.36
N THR A 46 9.92 -8.81 18.47
CA THR A 46 9.46 -10.21 18.56
C THR A 46 7.99 -10.30 18.88
N LEU A 47 7.37 -11.33 18.33
CA LEU A 47 5.97 -11.65 18.65
C LEU A 47 5.86 -12.30 20.03
N SER A 48 4.75 -12.05 20.71
CA SER A 48 4.41 -12.64 21.98
C SER A 48 2.98 -13.19 21.96
N THR A 49 2.56 -13.87 22.99
CA THR A 49 1.15 -14.26 23.18
C THR A 49 0.23 -13.04 23.37
N GLY A 50 0.79 -11.96 23.90
CA GLY A 50 0.10 -10.66 23.99
C GLY A 50 0.57 -9.70 22.91
N THR A 51 -0.10 -8.57 22.83
CA THR A 51 0.24 -7.50 21.87
C THR A 51 1.57 -6.84 22.25
N THR A 52 2.48 -6.75 21.31
CA THR A 52 3.76 -6.05 21.48
C THR A 52 3.88 -4.95 20.43
N SER A 53 4.72 -3.97 20.70
CA SER A 53 4.89 -2.81 19.81
C SER A 53 6.36 -2.49 19.59
N GLY A 54 6.64 -1.93 18.42
CA GLY A 54 7.95 -1.43 18.06
C GLY A 54 7.83 -0.21 17.17
N ASP A 55 8.70 0.76 17.40
CA ASP A 55 8.73 2.01 16.64
C ASP A 55 9.93 2.02 15.70
N VAL A 56 9.72 2.49 14.50
CA VAL A 56 10.78 2.64 13.49
C VAL A 56 10.80 4.07 13.01
N THR A 57 11.90 4.75 13.21
CA THR A 57 12.14 6.04 12.58
C THR A 57 12.83 5.81 11.24
N ILE A 58 12.22 6.27 10.16
CA ILE A 58 12.82 6.21 8.83
C ILE A 58 14.04 7.12 8.80
N SER A 59 15.21 6.53 8.67
CA SER A 59 16.49 7.26 8.62
C SER A 59 16.57 8.07 7.32
N ARG A 60 17.25 9.22 7.38
CA ARG A 60 17.44 10.09 6.20
C ARG A 60 18.65 9.67 5.38
N ASN A 61 18.70 8.42 4.97
CA ASN A 61 19.80 7.89 4.17
C ASN A 61 19.70 8.28 2.71
N GLY A 62 18.48 8.47 2.20
CA GLY A 62 18.21 8.87 0.82
C GLY A 62 17.29 10.08 0.71
N ASP A 63 17.03 10.51 -0.50
CA ASP A 63 16.23 11.70 -0.79
C ASP A 63 14.73 11.42 -0.74
N LEU A 64 14.32 10.24 -1.25
CA LEU A 64 12.93 9.79 -1.25
C LEU A 64 12.84 8.38 -0.69
N VAL A 65 11.65 7.99 -0.21
CA VAL A 65 11.30 6.62 0.15
C VAL A 65 10.13 6.15 -0.70
N SER A 66 10.31 5.02 -1.39
CA SER A 66 9.32 4.46 -2.32
C SER A 66 8.68 3.15 -1.86
N GLY A 67 9.22 2.52 -0.83
CA GLY A 67 8.70 1.25 -0.34
C GLY A 67 9.14 0.95 1.07
N VAL A 68 8.33 0.19 1.78
CA VAL A 68 8.67 -0.35 3.10
C VAL A 68 8.25 -1.80 3.17
N TYR A 69 9.14 -2.65 3.67
CA TYR A 69 8.92 -4.08 3.86
C TYR A 69 9.25 -4.49 5.29
N VAL A 70 8.46 -5.40 5.80
CA VAL A 70 8.77 -6.06 7.08
C VAL A 70 9.20 -7.48 6.79
N THR A 71 10.33 -7.89 7.34
CA THR A 71 10.85 -9.24 7.19
C THR A 71 10.99 -9.91 8.55
N SER A 72 10.79 -11.21 8.57
CA SER A 72 11.03 -12.03 9.75
C SER A 72 11.55 -13.39 9.33
N ALA A 73 12.32 -14.07 10.20
CA ALA A 73 12.69 -15.44 9.94
C ALA A 73 11.44 -16.31 9.87
N LYS A 74 11.38 -17.21 8.89
CA LYS A 74 10.23 -18.08 8.66
C LYS A 74 10.01 -19.14 9.73
N ALA A 75 11.06 -19.51 10.44
CA ALA A 75 11.01 -20.58 11.42
C ALA A 75 9.92 -20.29 12.46
N GLY A 76 8.85 -21.09 12.43
CA GLY A 76 7.71 -20.97 13.32
C GLY A 76 6.60 -20.03 12.87
N ILE A 77 6.74 -19.26 11.80
CA ILE A 77 5.65 -18.43 11.26
C ILE A 77 4.74 -19.30 10.39
N THR A 78 3.48 -19.37 10.77
CA THR A 78 2.43 -20.12 10.06
C THR A 78 1.65 -19.24 9.10
N ASP A 79 1.47 -17.96 9.44
CA ASP A 79 0.82 -16.96 8.60
C ASP A 79 1.51 -15.61 8.75
N GLY A 80 2.28 -15.22 7.74
CA GLY A 80 2.97 -13.94 7.71
C GLY A 80 2.03 -12.75 7.53
N SER A 81 0.84 -12.94 6.94
CA SER A 81 -0.13 -11.85 6.78
C SER A 81 -0.63 -11.32 8.13
N SER A 82 -0.58 -12.16 9.16
CA SER A 82 -0.96 -11.83 10.53
C SER A 82 0.19 -11.31 11.39
N LEU A 83 1.38 -11.11 10.83
CA LEU A 83 2.56 -10.64 11.56
C LEU A 83 2.39 -9.21 12.10
N ILE A 84 1.66 -8.37 11.38
CA ILE A 84 1.42 -6.97 11.72
C ILE A 84 -0.08 -6.82 12.04
N ALA A 85 -0.43 -6.53 13.29
CA ALA A 85 -1.81 -6.24 13.67
C ALA A 85 -2.24 -4.85 13.19
N SER A 86 -1.38 -3.85 13.38
CA SER A 86 -1.56 -2.51 12.81
C SER A 86 -0.22 -1.81 12.62
N VAL A 87 -0.20 -0.85 11.72
CA VAL A 87 0.94 0.03 11.51
C VAL A 87 0.44 1.46 11.31
N ASP A 88 0.98 2.37 12.10
CA ASP A 88 0.69 3.79 12.06
C ASP A 88 1.84 4.52 11.35
N LEU A 89 1.50 5.42 10.44
CA LEU A 89 2.44 6.34 9.84
C LEU A 89 2.29 7.70 10.49
N GLU A 90 3.34 8.17 11.13
CA GLU A 90 3.42 9.51 11.72
C GLU A 90 4.46 10.35 11.01
N ILE A 91 4.11 11.60 10.72
CA ILE A 91 5.01 12.60 10.16
C ILE A 91 5.01 13.82 11.10
N GLY A 92 6.17 14.15 11.64
CA GLY A 92 6.30 15.25 12.59
C GLY A 92 5.49 15.07 13.88
N GLY A 93 5.24 13.83 14.30
CA GLY A 93 4.45 13.49 15.46
C GLY A 93 2.93 13.50 15.23
N GLN A 94 2.48 13.78 14.02
CA GLN A 94 1.07 13.70 13.64
C GLN A 94 0.78 12.37 12.94
N LEU A 95 -0.26 11.67 13.39
CA LEU A 95 -0.76 10.47 12.72
C LEU A 95 -1.37 10.87 11.38
N ILE A 96 -0.81 10.31 10.30
CA ILE A 96 -1.27 10.56 8.94
C ILE A 96 -2.15 9.43 8.44
N ASP A 97 -1.72 8.19 8.64
CA ASP A 97 -2.46 7.02 8.18
C ASP A 97 -2.24 5.83 9.12
N ARG A 98 -3.22 4.93 9.16
CA ARG A 98 -3.17 3.70 9.96
C ARG A 98 -3.70 2.54 9.15
N HIS A 99 -2.87 1.52 8.97
CA HIS A 99 -3.27 0.28 8.32
C HIS A 99 -3.42 -0.85 9.34
N PHE A 100 -4.36 -1.74 9.06
CA PHE A 100 -4.69 -2.88 9.88
C PHE A 100 -4.43 -4.19 9.12
N LYS A 101 -4.30 -5.29 9.83
CA LYS A 101 -4.14 -6.64 9.28
C LYS A 101 -5.20 -6.95 8.21
N GLU A 102 -6.45 -6.75 8.55
CA GLU A 102 -7.58 -7.05 7.67
C GLU A 102 -7.53 -6.21 6.39
N TRP A 103 -7.17 -4.94 6.52
CA TRP A 103 -6.99 -4.07 5.36
C TRP A 103 -5.89 -4.59 4.44
N ASN A 104 -4.74 -4.93 4.98
CA ASN A 104 -3.63 -5.44 4.17
C ASN A 104 -4.01 -6.72 3.42
N GLN A 105 -4.73 -7.63 4.06
CA GLN A 105 -5.20 -8.87 3.46
C GLN A 105 -6.19 -8.59 2.31
N VAL A 106 -7.21 -7.78 2.55
CA VAL A 106 -8.21 -7.43 1.54
C VAL A 106 -7.58 -6.67 0.37
N TRP A 107 -6.73 -5.68 0.65
CA TRP A 107 -6.08 -4.89 -0.38
C TRP A 107 -5.16 -5.74 -1.28
N GLN A 108 -4.47 -6.70 -0.72
CA GLN A 108 -3.66 -7.65 -1.47
C GLN A 108 -4.50 -8.50 -2.43
N GLU A 109 -5.63 -9.01 -1.98
CA GLU A 109 -6.53 -9.79 -2.83
C GLU A 109 -7.10 -8.94 -3.97
N LEU A 110 -7.47 -7.70 -3.73
CA LEU A 110 -8.07 -6.81 -4.73
C LEU A 110 -7.08 -6.25 -5.75
N THR A 111 -5.82 -6.03 -5.36
CA THR A 111 -4.86 -5.27 -6.19
C THR A 111 -3.71 -6.10 -6.74
N THR A 112 -3.47 -7.29 -6.22
CA THR A 112 -2.36 -8.13 -6.71
C THR A 112 -2.80 -8.88 -7.97
N PRO A 113 -2.13 -8.67 -9.12
CA PRO A 113 -2.43 -9.42 -10.33
C PRO A 113 -2.29 -10.92 -10.12
N ALA A 114 -3.16 -11.72 -10.73
CA ALA A 114 -3.18 -13.18 -10.60
C ALA A 114 -1.79 -13.83 -10.82
N ALA A 115 -1.00 -13.31 -11.75
CA ALA A 115 0.36 -13.79 -12.00
C ALA A 115 1.35 -13.56 -10.84
N LYS A 116 1.06 -12.64 -9.92
CA LYS A 116 1.90 -12.32 -8.75
C LYS A 116 1.35 -12.87 -7.43
N GLN A 117 0.12 -13.35 -7.41
CA GLN A 117 -0.53 -13.83 -6.18
C GLN A 117 0.23 -14.98 -5.53
N ASP A 118 0.64 -15.97 -6.32
CA ASP A 118 1.41 -17.09 -5.79
C ASP A 118 2.73 -16.62 -5.18
N GLY A 119 3.43 -15.69 -5.85
CA GLY A 119 4.65 -15.08 -5.32
C GLY A 119 4.42 -14.39 -3.97
N LEU A 120 3.33 -13.65 -3.84
CA LEU A 120 2.96 -12.98 -2.60
C LEU A 120 2.63 -13.97 -1.48
N LYS A 121 1.88 -15.04 -1.79
CA LYS A 121 1.59 -16.12 -0.83
C LYS A 121 2.87 -16.80 -0.35
N TYR A 122 3.83 -17.01 -1.24
CA TYR A 122 5.16 -17.53 -0.88
C TYR A 122 5.94 -16.56 0.02
N MET A 123 5.95 -15.28 -0.31
CA MET A 123 6.60 -14.26 0.50
C MET A 123 6.04 -14.21 1.92
N GLN A 124 4.74 -14.36 2.09
CA GLN A 124 4.05 -14.26 3.37
C GLN A 124 3.87 -15.58 4.10
N ASN A 125 4.17 -16.71 3.45
CA ASN A 125 3.85 -18.04 3.97
C ASN A 125 2.36 -18.20 4.32
N SER A 126 1.49 -17.56 3.55
CA SER A 126 0.04 -17.56 3.75
C SER A 126 -0.62 -18.50 2.76
N PHE A 127 -0.92 -19.74 3.22
CA PHE A 127 -1.52 -20.80 2.38
C PHE A 127 -2.93 -21.19 2.83
N THR A 128 -3.62 -20.34 3.54
CA THR A 128 -4.90 -20.64 4.17
C THR A 128 -6.05 -20.88 3.19
N HIS A 129 -5.87 -20.66 1.88
CA HIS A 129 -6.91 -20.89 0.88
C HIS A 129 -6.55 -22.01 -0.11
N GLY A 130 -6.49 -23.25 0.39
CA GLY A 130 -6.70 -24.45 -0.43
C GLY A 130 -5.57 -24.89 -1.39
N HIS A 131 -4.46 -24.22 -1.45
CA HIS A 131 -3.30 -24.64 -2.22
C HIS A 131 -2.32 -25.42 -1.34
N THR A 132 -2.57 -26.71 -1.17
CA THR A 132 -1.59 -27.65 -0.62
C THR A 132 -0.46 -27.87 -1.61
N GLN A 133 0.49 -26.98 -1.68
CA GLN A 133 1.81 -27.30 -2.24
C GLN A 133 2.70 -27.82 -1.11
N THR A 134 2.42 -29.03 -0.71
CA THR A 134 3.32 -29.81 0.14
C THR A 134 4.60 -30.09 -0.65
N GLY A 135 5.69 -29.46 -0.26
CA GLY A 135 7.01 -29.97 -0.62
C GLY A 135 8.09 -29.01 -1.07
N GLN A 136 7.79 -27.84 -1.59
CA GLN A 136 8.85 -26.95 -2.13
C GLN A 136 9.06 -25.63 -1.39
N ILE A 137 8.21 -25.27 -0.45
CA ILE A 137 8.19 -23.97 0.18
C ILE A 137 9.04 -23.89 1.45
N ASN A 138 9.47 -25.01 1.95
CA ASN A 138 10.29 -25.09 3.17
C ASN A 138 11.71 -24.50 3.02
N SER A 139 12.08 -24.04 1.83
CA SER A 139 13.40 -23.48 1.57
C SER A 139 13.49 -21.94 1.68
N ILE A 140 12.35 -21.24 1.77
CA ILE A 140 12.38 -19.79 1.96
C ILE A 140 12.62 -19.51 3.44
N GLY A 141 13.80 -19.01 3.78
CA GLY A 141 14.20 -18.76 5.15
C GLY A 141 13.57 -17.52 5.80
N MET A 142 12.85 -16.69 5.03
CA MET A 142 12.31 -15.41 5.49
C MET A 142 10.88 -15.19 4.98
N VAL A 143 10.07 -14.57 5.82
CA VAL A 143 8.78 -13.99 5.44
C VAL A 143 9.00 -12.52 5.13
N GLN A 144 8.34 -12.01 4.08
CA GLN A 144 8.45 -10.63 3.62
C GLN A 144 7.06 -10.05 3.40
N ILE A 145 6.75 -8.95 4.08
CA ILE A 145 5.43 -8.34 4.07
C ILE A 145 5.56 -6.91 3.56
N PRO A 146 5.05 -6.58 2.35
CA PRO A 146 5.02 -5.23 1.84
C PRO A 146 3.99 -4.39 2.60
N LEU A 147 4.29 -3.11 2.82
CA LEU A 147 3.32 -2.14 3.30
C LEU A 147 2.73 -1.37 2.13
N TYR A 148 1.45 -0.99 2.25
CA TYR A 148 0.66 -0.41 1.15
C TYR A 148 0.27 1.05 1.38
N PHE A 149 1.10 1.84 2.05
CA PHE A 149 0.90 3.29 2.14
C PHE A 149 0.92 3.93 0.74
N TRP A 150 0.34 5.11 0.59
CA TRP A 150 0.24 5.79 -0.72
C TRP A 150 1.58 5.89 -1.45
N PHE A 151 2.67 6.18 -0.72
CA PHE A 151 4.00 6.30 -1.30
C PHE A 151 4.64 4.96 -1.70
N CYS A 152 4.12 3.85 -1.19
CA CYS A 152 4.57 2.50 -1.55
C CYS A 152 3.89 1.97 -2.82
N ARG A 153 2.79 2.57 -3.26
CA ARG A 153 2.00 2.08 -4.39
C ARG A 153 2.50 2.58 -5.74
N ASN A 154 3.06 3.77 -5.78
CA ASN A 154 3.54 4.41 -7.01
C ASN A 154 4.84 5.14 -6.74
N PRO A 155 5.92 4.86 -7.50
CA PRO A 155 7.19 5.58 -7.36
C PRO A 155 7.07 7.10 -7.53
N GLY A 156 6.09 7.57 -8.31
CA GLY A 156 5.80 9.00 -8.48
C GLY A 156 5.25 9.68 -7.24
N LEU A 157 4.77 8.90 -6.26
CA LEU A 157 4.28 9.38 -4.96
C LEU A 157 5.27 9.12 -3.82
N ALA A 158 6.53 8.80 -4.14
CA ALA A 158 7.56 8.54 -3.16
C ALA A 158 7.66 9.67 -2.13
N LEU A 159 7.82 9.31 -0.86
CA LEU A 159 7.84 10.26 0.25
C LEU A 159 9.13 11.08 0.23
N PRO A 160 9.08 12.42 0.08
CA PRO A 160 10.27 13.25 -0.07
C PRO A 160 10.90 13.57 1.29
N LEU A 161 11.81 12.75 1.76
CA LEU A 161 12.52 12.99 3.03
C LEU A 161 13.33 14.29 2.99
N ILE A 162 13.82 14.64 1.80
CA ILE A 162 14.58 15.89 1.62
C ILE A 162 13.73 17.14 1.86
N ALA A 163 12.43 17.09 1.58
CA ALA A 163 11.50 18.19 1.88
C ALA A 163 11.06 18.19 3.34
N LEU A 164 11.13 17.03 4.01
CA LEU A 164 10.73 16.85 5.41
C LEU A 164 11.89 17.05 6.39
N GLN A 165 12.76 18.02 6.16
CA GLN A 165 14.02 18.19 6.91
C GLN A 165 13.83 18.36 8.42
N TYR A 166 12.73 18.93 8.85
CA TYR A 166 12.43 19.22 10.27
C TYR A 166 11.39 18.28 10.87
N HIS A 167 10.89 17.32 10.08
CA HIS A 167 9.85 16.38 10.51
C HIS A 167 10.36 14.95 10.40
N GLU A 168 10.30 14.21 11.48
CA GLU A 168 10.61 12.79 11.48
C GLU A 168 9.43 12.01 10.91
N VAL A 169 9.75 11.00 10.13
CA VAL A 169 8.80 9.99 9.65
C VAL A 169 8.95 8.76 10.53
N LYS A 170 7.89 8.37 11.21
CA LYS A 170 7.86 7.21 12.10
C LYS A 170 6.80 6.23 11.67
N LEU A 171 7.14 4.97 11.76
CA LEU A 171 6.23 3.85 11.65
C LEU A 171 6.10 3.21 13.03
N LYS A 172 4.90 3.19 13.59
CA LYS A 172 4.62 2.52 14.85
C LYS A 172 3.91 1.22 14.57
N PHE A 173 4.60 0.13 14.83
CA PHE A 173 4.07 -1.20 14.63
C PHE A 173 3.42 -1.72 15.90
N THR A 174 2.24 -2.25 15.75
CA THR A 174 1.64 -3.19 16.69
C THR A 174 1.76 -4.56 16.06
N TRP A 175 2.55 -5.42 16.68
CA TRP A 175 2.77 -6.76 16.17
C TRP A 175 1.57 -7.66 16.43
N GLY A 176 1.37 -8.62 15.55
CA GLY A 176 0.40 -9.67 15.75
C GLY A 176 0.78 -10.58 16.92
N THR A 177 -0.15 -11.43 17.33
CA THR A 177 0.11 -12.40 18.39
C THR A 177 0.80 -13.64 17.83
N SER A 178 1.58 -14.31 18.67
CA SER A 178 2.21 -15.59 18.30
C SER A 178 1.19 -16.71 18.08
N THR A 179 -0.03 -16.55 18.57
CA THR A 179 -1.14 -17.46 18.33
C THR A 179 -1.66 -17.37 16.89
N GLU A 180 -1.68 -16.17 16.32
CA GLU A 180 -2.16 -15.93 14.96
C GLU A 180 -1.07 -16.12 13.90
N ALA A 181 0.09 -15.53 14.12
CA ALA A 181 1.17 -15.50 13.13
C ALA A 181 2.16 -16.68 13.29
N GLY A 182 2.18 -17.33 14.44
CA GLY A 182 3.16 -18.37 14.79
C GLY A 182 4.29 -17.87 15.70
N ALA A 183 5.28 -18.73 15.92
CA ALA A 183 6.35 -18.43 16.87
C ALA A 183 7.16 -17.19 16.49
N ALA A 184 7.51 -16.44 17.52
CA ALA A 184 8.18 -15.16 17.39
C ALA A 184 9.55 -15.26 16.72
N ALA A 185 9.70 -14.51 15.67
CA ALA A 185 10.99 -14.25 15.04
C ALA A 185 11.32 -12.77 15.15
N ASP A 186 12.59 -12.44 14.98
CA ASP A 186 13.08 -11.07 14.99
C ASP A 186 12.58 -10.32 13.75
N CYS A 187 11.67 -9.37 13.96
CA CYS A 187 11.09 -8.58 12.88
C CYS A 187 12.05 -7.45 12.51
N LYS A 188 12.35 -7.36 11.23
CA LYS A 188 13.19 -6.30 10.66
C LYS A 188 12.39 -5.48 9.67
N VAL A 189 12.65 -4.19 9.65
CA VAL A 189 11.98 -3.25 8.73
C VAL A 189 12.99 -2.74 7.73
N TRP A 190 12.62 -2.76 6.46
CA TRP A 190 13.45 -2.32 5.34
C TRP A 190 12.74 -1.19 4.62
N ALA A 191 13.49 -0.16 4.26
CA ALA A 191 12.98 0.95 3.46
C ALA A 191 13.77 1.06 2.16
N ASP A 192 13.03 1.24 1.05
CA ASP A 192 13.59 1.44 -0.27
C ASP A 192 13.78 2.94 -0.50
N TYR A 193 15.03 3.35 -0.58
CA TYR A 193 15.43 4.72 -0.81
C TYR A 193 15.71 4.99 -2.28
N ILE A 194 15.40 6.22 -2.70
CA ILE A 194 15.76 6.76 -3.99
C ILE A 194 16.71 7.93 -3.75
N TYR A 195 17.87 7.88 -4.42
CA TYR A 195 18.84 8.96 -4.46
C TYR A 195 18.70 9.73 -5.74
N LEU A 196 18.60 11.05 -5.64
CA LEU A 196 18.39 11.94 -6.77
C LEU A 196 19.68 12.66 -7.16
N ASP A 197 19.73 13.13 -8.39
CA ASP A 197 20.78 14.03 -8.84
C ASP A 197 20.68 15.42 -8.19
N THR A 198 21.77 16.15 -8.16
CA THR A 198 21.92 17.45 -7.46
C THR A 198 20.84 18.46 -7.88
N ASP A 199 20.50 18.53 -9.15
CA ASP A 199 19.50 19.46 -9.65
C ASP A 199 18.10 19.12 -9.15
N GLU A 200 17.72 17.83 -9.14
CA GLU A 200 16.42 17.38 -8.64
C GLU A 200 16.35 17.49 -7.11
N ARG A 201 17.43 17.18 -6.39
CA ARG A 201 17.52 17.38 -4.92
C ARG A 201 17.24 18.83 -4.54
N ARG A 202 17.86 19.79 -5.27
CA ARG A 202 17.64 21.20 -5.04
C ARG A 202 16.18 21.59 -5.27
N ARG A 203 15.59 21.07 -6.34
CA ARG A 203 14.20 21.32 -6.66
C ARG A 203 13.26 20.77 -5.58
N PHE A 204 13.45 19.54 -5.15
CA PHE A 204 12.66 18.96 -4.06
C PHE A 204 12.81 19.69 -2.72
N ALA A 205 14.00 20.25 -2.44
CA ALA A 205 14.25 20.98 -1.20
C ALA A 205 13.67 22.41 -1.19
N GLN A 206 13.49 23.04 -2.35
CA GLN A 206 13.13 24.46 -2.44
C GLN A 206 11.69 24.73 -2.85
N VAL A 207 11.06 23.81 -3.56
CA VAL A 207 9.69 23.96 -4.07
C VAL A 207 8.72 23.34 -3.08
N SER A 208 7.58 24.01 -2.85
CA SER A 208 6.49 23.40 -2.08
C SER A 208 5.87 22.24 -2.86
N HIS A 209 5.56 21.14 -2.16
CA HIS A 209 4.98 19.95 -2.73
C HIS A 209 3.56 19.76 -2.21
N GLU A 210 2.67 19.40 -3.09
CA GLU A 210 1.30 18.99 -2.77
C GLU A 210 1.12 17.55 -3.19
N TYR A 211 0.65 16.72 -2.26
CA TYR A 211 0.38 15.31 -2.48
C TYR A 211 -1.10 15.04 -2.27
N LEU A 212 -1.73 14.40 -3.24
CA LEU A 212 -3.02 13.77 -3.02
C LEU A 212 -2.76 12.39 -2.40
N ILE A 213 -3.15 12.23 -1.15
CA ILE A 213 -2.95 10.99 -0.40
C ILE A 213 -4.27 10.26 -0.19
N GLU A 214 -4.19 8.96 -0.02
CA GLU A 214 -5.29 8.11 0.39
C GLU A 214 -5.07 7.71 1.84
N GLN A 215 -6.12 7.76 2.64
CA GLN A 215 -6.10 7.40 4.05
C GLN A 215 -7.13 6.32 4.32
N LEU A 216 -6.81 5.39 5.19
CA LEU A 216 -7.72 4.37 5.64
C LEU A 216 -8.47 4.83 6.89
N GLN A 217 -9.78 4.67 6.88
CA GLN A 217 -10.63 4.80 8.07
C GLN A 217 -11.36 3.47 8.29
N LYS A 218 -11.25 2.91 9.49
CA LYS A 218 -11.87 1.64 9.87
C LYS A 218 -12.86 1.88 10.99
N ASP A 219 -14.02 1.26 10.88
CA ASP A 219 -14.97 1.11 11.95
C ASP A 219 -15.33 -0.37 12.11
N SER A 220 -15.77 -0.77 13.27
CA SER A 220 -16.15 -2.14 13.57
C SER A 220 -17.54 -2.16 14.16
N PHE A 221 -18.37 -3.05 13.65
CA PHE A 221 -19.75 -3.18 14.03
C PHE A 221 -20.00 -4.59 14.59
N GLY A 222 -20.87 -4.67 15.56
CA GLY A 222 -21.37 -5.96 16.01
C GLY A 222 -22.35 -6.57 15.00
N SER A 223 -23.26 -7.41 15.45
CA SER A 223 -24.29 -8.07 14.66
C SER A 223 -25.47 -7.15 14.25
N ALA A 224 -25.21 -5.87 14.03
CA ALA A 224 -26.26 -4.92 13.64
C ALA A 224 -26.58 -5.04 12.14
N THR A 225 -27.86 -5.02 11.80
CA THR A 225 -28.34 -5.02 10.41
C THR A 225 -28.29 -3.64 9.77
N THR A 226 -28.26 -2.59 10.55
CA THR A 226 -28.12 -1.21 10.08
C THR A 226 -26.94 -0.56 10.79
N VAL A 227 -26.04 0.00 10.01
CA VAL A 227 -24.78 0.55 10.47
C VAL A 227 -24.66 2.00 10.05
N ASN A 228 -24.39 2.88 10.99
CA ASN A 228 -24.09 4.27 10.70
C ASN A 228 -22.60 4.43 10.42
N LEU A 229 -22.28 4.94 9.24
CA LEU A 229 -20.90 5.19 8.82
C LEU A 229 -20.52 6.64 9.14
N ASN A 230 -19.57 6.82 10.04
CA ASN A 230 -19.09 8.13 10.48
C ASN A 230 -17.64 8.35 9.98
N PHE A 231 -17.48 8.39 8.66
CA PHE A 231 -16.19 8.65 8.04
C PHE A 231 -16.05 10.11 7.65
N ASN A 232 -14.85 10.64 7.81
CA ASN A 232 -14.46 11.97 7.39
C ASN A 232 -13.78 11.88 6.01
N HIS A 233 -13.72 13.01 5.31
CA HIS A 233 -13.14 13.14 3.98
C HIS A 233 -13.95 12.50 2.84
N PRO A 234 -13.70 12.89 1.59
CA PRO A 234 -14.32 12.27 0.42
C PRO A 234 -13.98 10.79 0.33
N VAL A 235 -15.02 9.96 0.21
CA VAL A 235 -14.86 8.51 0.13
C VAL A 235 -14.56 8.12 -1.31
N LYS A 236 -13.48 7.36 -1.50
CA LYS A 236 -13.12 6.77 -2.77
C LYS A 236 -13.74 5.38 -2.93
N GLU A 237 -13.71 4.61 -1.86
CA GLU A 237 -14.16 3.23 -1.85
C GLU A 237 -14.65 2.84 -0.45
N LEU A 238 -15.67 2.00 -0.38
CA LEU A 238 -16.17 1.38 0.84
C LEU A 238 -15.95 -0.12 0.74
N ILE A 239 -15.24 -0.67 1.70
CA ILE A 239 -14.97 -2.11 1.78
C ILE A 239 -15.49 -2.60 3.13
N TRP A 240 -16.25 -3.68 3.11
CA TRP A 240 -16.73 -4.33 4.34
C TRP A 240 -16.47 -5.82 4.29
N THR A 241 -16.21 -6.37 5.44
CA THR A 241 -16.02 -7.81 5.63
C THR A 241 -16.92 -8.28 6.75
N SER A 242 -17.46 -9.47 6.65
CA SER A 242 -18.19 -10.14 7.71
C SER A 242 -17.37 -11.28 8.31
N ALA A 243 -17.68 -11.66 9.56
CA ALA A 243 -17.12 -12.90 10.10
C ALA A 243 -17.61 -14.10 9.29
N ALA A 244 -16.80 -15.14 9.22
CA ALA A 244 -17.06 -16.33 8.38
C ALA A 244 -18.41 -17.02 8.61
N THR A 245 -19.07 -16.73 9.73
CA THR A 245 -20.38 -17.30 10.09
C THR A 245 -21.56 -16.38 9.82
N ASN A 246 -21.30 -15.12 9.49
CA ASN A 246 -22.35 -14.10 9.28
C ASN A 246 -22.31 -13.62 7.83
N VAL A 247 -22.99 -14.35 6.97
CA VAL A 247 -23.17 -13.96 5.57
C VAL A 247 -24.36 -13.01 5.50
N TYR A 248 -24.18 -11.85 4.89
CA TYR A 248 -25.30 -10.98 4.53
C TYR A 248 -25.90 -11.45 3.20
N VAL A 249 -27.21 -11.34 3.04
CA VAL A 249 -27.92 -11.75 1.82
C VAL A 249 -27.92 -10.58 0.81
N ASP A 250 -28.21 -9.40 1.31
CA ASP A 250 -28.23 -8.18 0.51
C ASP A 250 -27.66 -7.00 1.29
N ALA A 251 -27.31 -5.95 0.58
CA ALA A 251 -26.90 -4.67 1.18
C ALA A 251 -27.37 -3.49 0.34
N LYS A 252 -27.64 -2.37 1.01
CA LYS A 252 -27.90 -1.09 0.37
C LYS A 252 -27.18 0.04 1.09
N LEU A 253 -26.90 1.10 0.36
CA LEU A 253 -26.31 2.32 0.91
C LEU A 253 -27.35 3.43 0.95
N VAL A 254 -27.49 4.03 2.12
CA VAL A 254 -28.37 5.19 2.33
C VAL A 254 -27.51 6.43 2.55
N LEU A 255 -27.71 7.47 1.76
CA LEU A 255 -27.02 8.74 1.89
C LEU A 255 -28.06 9.85 2.18
N ASN A 256 -27.86 10.57 3.29
CA ASN A 256 -28.76 11.64 3.72
C ASN A 256 -30.26 11.22 3.77
N GLY A 257 -30.53 10.00 4.19
CA GLY A 257 -31.89 9.45 4.29
C GLY A 257 -32.48 8.96 2.97
N HIS A 258 -31.72 8.99 1.87
CA HIS A 258 -32.17 8.50 0.56
C HIS A 258 -31.37 7.26 0.16
N ASP A 259 -32.07 6.24 -0.31
CA ASP A 259 -31.43 5.04 -0.86
C ASP A 259 -30.61 5.40 -2.09
N ARG A 260 -29.33 5.08 -2.07
CA ARG A 260 -28.43 5.36 -3.20
C ARG A 260 -28.68 4.41 -4.38
N PHE A 261 -29.03 3.18 -4.06
CA PHE A 261 -29.42 2.11 -4.98
C PHE A 261 -30.34 1.12 -4.27
N GLU A 262 -31.10 0.37 -5.03
CA GLU A 262 -31.92 -0.72 -4.51
C GLU A 262 -31.02 -1.79 -3.87
N PRO A 263 -31.51 -2.54 -2.88
CA PRO A 263 -30.73 -3.62 -2.28
C PRO A 263 -30.14 -4.54 -3.34
N GLN A 264 -28.87 -4.80 -3.25
CA GLN A 264 -28.13 -5.70 -4.14
C GLN A 264 -27.68 -6.92 -3.36
N GLU A 265 -27.72 -8.07 -4.01
CA GLU A 265 -27.25 -9.35 -3.47
C GLU A 265 -25.74 -9.34 -3.25
N GLU A 266 -25.26 -10.26 -2.42
CA GLU A 266 -23.85 -10.30 -2.03
C GLU A 266 -22.90 -10.47 -3.22
N GLU A 267 -23.29 -11.21 -4.27
CA GLU A 267 -22.49 -11.44 -5.47
C GLU A 267 -22.22 -10.15 -6.25
N TYR A 268 -23.12 -9.18 -6.17
CA TYR A 268 -22.89 -7.88 -6.77
C TYR A 268 -21.62 -7.22 -6.19
N PHE A 269 -21.45 -7.29 -4.88
CA PHE A 269 -20.32 -6.66 -4.19
C PHE A 269 -19.05 -7.53 -4.24
N GLN A 270 -19.20 -8.85 -4.16
CA GLN A 270 -18.07 -9.77 -4.07
C GLN A 270 -17.47 -10.14 -5.43
N LEU A 271 -18.27 -10.16 -6.48
CA LEU A 271 -17.84 -10.59 -7.81
C LEU A 271 -17.84 -9.44 -8.82
N ARG A 272 -19.00 -8.77 -9.00
CA ARG A 272 -19.14 -7.77 -10.07
C ARG A 272 -18.33 -6.51 -9.81
N GLN A 273 -18.32 -6.00 -8.58
CA GLN A 273 -17.57 -4.79 -8.23
C GLN A 273 -16.05 -5.01 -8.34
N PRO A 274 -15.45 -6.07 -7.77
CA PRO A 274 -14.05 -6.36 -7.96
C PRO A 274 -13.68 -6.57 -9.43
N TYR A 275 -14.47 -7.32 -10.19
CA TYR A 275 -14.23 -7.54 -11.63
C TYR A 275 -14.18 -6.23 -12.44
N GLN A 276 -15.01 -5.25 -12.10
CA GLN A 276 -15.08 -3.98 -12.84
C GLN A 276 -14.01 -2.97 -12.44
N TYR A 277 -13.64 -2.92 -11.15
CA TYR A 277 -12.87 -1.82 -10.60
C TYR A 277 -11.52 -2.21 -10.02
N HIS A 278 -11.26 -3.48 -9.83
CA HIS A 278 -10.00 -4.00 -9.29
C HIS A 278 -9.23 -4.85 -10.30
N THR A 279 -7.99 -5.14 -9.97
CA THR A 279 -7.08 -5.89 -10.86
C THR A 279 -7.34 -7.39 -10.83
N ASN A 280 -8.02 -7.86 -9.78
CA ASN A 280 -8.23 -9.27 -9.52
C ASN A 280 -9.69 -9.60 -9.27
#